data_c3d1ee1142b926b8f19b5002df069bbb
#
_entry.id   c3d1ee1142b926b8f19b5002df069bbb
#
_cell.length_a   1.000
_cell.length_b   1.000
_cell.length_c   1.000
_cell.angle_alpha   90.00
_cell.angle_beta   90.00
_cell.angle_gamma   90.00
#
_symmetry.space_group_name_H-M   'P 1'
#
loop_
_entity.id
_entity.type
_entity.pdbx_description
1 polymer ?
#
loop_
_entity_poly.entity_id
_entity_poly.type
_entity_poly.pdbx_seq_one_letter_code
_entity_poly.pdbx_strand_id
1 'polypeptide(L)'
;MDKKKGGLLLSLRKDMNRRAISDRRLEAIFRTLSRHPYIVAAFICLALTGFGSYSYKFLNGVIVYGVFMIIEFFYLRRFLKQLDDSGKHTAGSVLTFAGKTLLTLAAVNYFVHTQYKAAFICFAGLCVVLVIYVVLLNNDKKFHDRVTCLALAGAGFVLRYSYVFMSDIYTRQNDVWYFGNEGGHAGYIEYIYNNHALPNFDPTTLWQYYHPPLHHIICAVWLKFCTSVGIEYYMACEAIQALTLFYVWAVTITVYKILRLFDLKGKAMTIPFGMCCMYPYLVLMSGGINNDPLMLCFTVGAIYCVLKWYREQTAKNIVKAALCIGLGMMTKISVGLIAPAVAILFFMALVQNRKNMANRLGQMCLFGVVCCPLGLWWSVRNYLRFGVKPNYVPSLSNADVQYIGDLTAKHRLTDFSFSQFKIVFEQWGGESYKEYNPTIAMLKNSIFGEGINETFFPKNAMLVPYALFWIALVLAVIAFIAMLIVLFVKTDNARFAEKLMLTVVYATILGNYYNFCIRYPFICTMNFRYIIPCMLIGLINIGLFTDLCNRSEKAPCKAIVSTLSYLSSAFIVLSYITYFFVASTNG
;
A
#
# COMPACT_ATOMS: atom_id res chain seq x y z
N MET A 1 60.80 -5.77 -11.18
CA MET A 1 59.51 -6.47 -11.09
C MET A 1 58.78 -6.26 -9.75
N ASP A 2 59.47 -5.93 -8.67
CA ASP A 2 58.85 -5.84 -7.32
C ASP A 2 58.01 -4.58 -7.02
N LYS A 3 58.33 -3.42 -7.62
CA LYS A 3 57.55 -2.20 -7.40
C LYS A 3 56.11 -2.24 -7.98
N LYS A 4 55.88 -2.99 -9.08
CA LYS A 4 54.53 -3.18 -9.65
C LYS A 4 53.66 -4.11 -8.80
N LYS A 5 54.23 -5.14 -8.17
CA LYS A 5 53.51 -6.04 -7.26
C LYS A 5 53.08 -5.36 -5.96
N GLY A 6 53.94 -4.48 -5.42
CA GLY A 6 53.60 -3.72 -4.20
C GLY A 6 52.47 -2.70 -4.42
N GLY A 7 52.41 -2.05 -5.59
CA GLY A 7 51.33 -1.11 -5.94
C GLY A 7 49.99 -1.80 -6.14
N LEU A 8 49.98 -2.99 -6.74
CA LEU A 8 48.76 -3.80 -6.92
C LEU A 8 48.18 -4.32 -5.58
N LEU A 9 49.05 -4.78 -4.68
CA LEU A 9 48.66 -5.22 -3.33
C LEU A 9 48.13 -4.08 -2.47
N LEU A 10 48.69 -2.87 -2.58
CA LEU A 10 48.21 -1.66 -1.89
C LEU A 10 46.85 -1.20 -2.43
N SER A 11 46.62 -1.28 -3.75
CA SER A 11 45.33 -0.94 -4.37
C SER A 11 44.25 -1.95 -3.96
N LEU A 12 44.53 -3.26 -3.96
CA LEU A 12 43.62 -4.32 -3.52
C LEU A 12 43.28 -4.18 -2.04
N ARG A 13 44.26 -3.83 -1.19
CA ARG A 13 44.03 -3.59 0.25
C ARG A 13 43.20 -2.35 0.51
N LYS A 14 43.38 -1.27 -0.26
CA LYS A 14 42.52 -0.07 -0.23
C LYS A 14 41.09 -0.39 -0.68
N ASP A 15 40.91 -1.19 -1.72
CA ASP A 15 39.61 -1.56 -2.24
C ASP A 15 38.88 -2.53 -1.25
N MET A 16 39.60 -3.46 -0.64
CA MET A 16 39.06 -4.30 0.43
C MET A 16 38.64 -3.50 1.65
N ASN A 17 39.43 -2.51 2.09
CA ASN A 17 39.06 -1.64 3.21
C ASN A 17 37.86 -0.72 2.85
N ARG A 18 37.76 -0.21 1.65
CA ARG A 18 36.60 0.58 1.18
C ARG A 18 35.34 -0.26 1.13
N ARG A 19 35.44 -1.53 0.67
CA ARG A 19 34.30 -2.49 0.68
C ARG A 19 33.86 -2.80 2.11
N ALA A 20 34.77 -3.10 3.01
CA ALA A 20 34.48 -3.37 4.41
C ALA A 20 33.79 -2.18 5.13
N ILE A 21 34.19 -0.94 4.82
CA ILE A 21 33.56 0.29 5.35
C ILE A 21 32.17 0.46 4.76
N SER A 22 31.98 0.21 3.45
CA SER A 22 30.69 0.26 2.78
C SER A 22 29.72 -0.76 3.36
N ASP A 23 30.17 -1.98 3.58
CA ASP A 23 29.36 -3.06 4.14
C ASP A 23 28.90 -2.76 5.58
N ARG A 24 29.79 -2.21 6.41
CA ARG A 24 29.45 -1.77 7.78
C ARG A 24 28.39 -0.66 7.79
N ARG A 25 28.49 0.30 6.87
CA ARG A 25 27.51 1.38 6.72
C ARG A 25 26.15 0.87 6.26
N LEU A 26 26.13 -0.02 5.27
CA LEU A 26 24.89 -0.66 4.81
C LEU A 26 24.24 -1.51 5.89
N GLU A 27 25.04 -2.30 6.63
CA GLU A 27 24.55 -3.04 7.80
C GLU A 27 23.95 -2.12 8.87
N ALA A 28 24.58 -0.98 9.16
CA ALA A 28 24.06 0.00 10.10
C ALA A 28 22.72 0.61 9.63
N ILE A 29 22.61 0.97 8.36
CA ILE A 29 21.36 1.48 7.75
C ILE A 29 20.27 0.41 7.84
N PHE A 30 20.51 -0.81 7.38
CA PHE A 30 19.54 -1.89 7.46
C PHE A 30 19.17 -2.25 8.89
N ARG A 31 20.10 -2.17 9.82
CA ARG A 31 19.85 -2.38 11.26
C ARG A 31 18.90 -1.31 11.82
N THR A 32 19.11 -0.05 11.47
CA THR A 32 18.25 1.06 11.90
C THR A 32 16.85 0.96 11.29
N LEU A 33 16.76 0.74 9.97
CA LEU A 33 15.50 0.55 9.26
C LEU A 33 14.72 -0.66 9.78
N SER A 34 15.41 -1.75 10.15
CA SER A 34 14.75 -2.96 10.68
C SER A 34 14.32 -2.82 12.14
N ARG A 35 15.00 -1.99 12.95
CA ARG A 35 14.63 -1.75 14.36
C ARG A 35 13.40 -0.86 14.50
N HIS A 36 13.33 0.21 13.73
CA HIS A 36 12.31 1.26 13.87
C HIS A 36 11.66 1.66 12.53
N PRO A 37 11.18 0.70 11.71
CA PRO A 37 10.74 1.00 10.35
C PRO A 37 9.52 1.94 10.32
N TYR A 38 8.62 1.82 11.28
CA TYR A 38 7.42 2.67 11.34
C TYR A 38 7.75 4.10 11.79
N ILE A 39 8.69 4.28 12.72
CA ILE A 39 9.13 5.62 13.17
C ILE A 39 9.81 6.35 12.01
N VAL A 40 10.69 5.66 11.27
CA VAL A 40 11.35 6.24 10.09
C VAL A 40 10.32 6.60 9.02
N ALA A 41 9.36 5.71 8.76
CA ALA A 41 8.30 5.97 7.79
C ALA A 41 7.41 7.15 8.19
N ALA A 42 7.01 7.24 9.47
CA ALA A 42 6.23 8.36 9.98
C ALA A 42 6.99 9.69 9.82
N PHE A 43 8.26 9.72 10.22
CA PHE A 43 9.10 10.91 10.09
C PHE A 43 9.21 11.37 8.63
N ILE A 44 9.47 10.45 7.69
CA ILE A 44 9.56 10.77 6.25
C ILE A 44 8.23 11.32 5.73
N CYS A 45 7.10 10.65 6.04
CA CYS A 45 5.79 11.08 5.57
C CYS A 45 5.41 12.46 6.14
N LEU A 46 5.59 12.68 7.44
CA LEU A 46 5.25 13.93 8.10
C LEU A 46 6.16 15.08 7.67
N ALA A 47 7.47 14.83 7.51
CA ALA A 47 8.41 15.85 7.06
C ALA A 47 8.16 16.28 5.61
N LEU A 48 7.97 15.33 4.69
CA LEU A 48 7.80 15.64 3.27
C LEU A 48 6.45 16.30 2.98
N THR A 49 5.37 15.85 3.62
CA THR A 49 4.04 16.41 3.38
C THR A 49 3.83 17.72 4.13
N GLY A 50 4.36 17.88 5.34
CA GLY A 50 4.29 19.14 6.10
C GLY A 50 5.10 20.27 5.46
N PHE A 51 6.25 19.96 4.86
CA PHE A 51 7.06 20.96 4.14
C PHE A 51 6.59 21.18 2.69
N GLY A 52 5.97 20.19 2.06
CA GLY A 52 5.53 20.26 0.65
C GLY A 52 4.46 21.32 0.41
N SER A 53 3.55 21.52 1.36
CA SER A 53 2.50 22.52 1.28
C SER A 53 3.01 23.97 1.36
N TYR A 54 4.17 24.22 1.98
CA TYR A 54 4.66 25.58 2.25
C TYR A 54 5.40 26.24 1.08
N SER A 55 5.94 25.49 0.10
CA SER A 55 6.72 26.13 -0.98
C SER A 55 6.74 25.34 -2.29
N TYR A 56 5.57 25.14 -2.85
CA TYR A 56 5.36 24.44 -4.11
C TYR A 56 6.28 24.88 -5.26
N LYS A 57 6.50 26.18 -5.44
CA LYS A 57 7.37 26.71 -6.51
C LYS A 57 8.86 26.52 -6.23
N PHE A 58 9.27 26.70 -5.00
CA PHE A 58 10.69 26.58 -4.60
C PHE A 58 11.15 25.13 -4.57
N LEU A 59 10.34 24.24 -3.95
CA LEU A 59 10.66 22.82 -3.84
C LEU A 59 10.75 22.14 -5.21
N ASN A 60 9.87 22.48 -6.16
CA ASN A 60 9.95 21.97 -7.53
C ASN A 60 11.25 22.38 -8.21
N GLY A 61 11.68 23.62 -8.11
CA GLY A 61 12.95 24.07 -8.66
C GLY A 61 14.13 23.31 -8.05
N VAL A 62 14.20 23.21 -6.74
CA VAL A 62 15.30 22.52 -6.03
C VAL A 62 15.32 21.01 -6.34
N ILE A 63 14.18 20.34 -6.38
CA ILE A 63 14.11 18.91 -6.74
C ILE A 63 14.56 18.70 -8.19
N VAL A 64 14.04 19.50 -9.12
CA VAL A 64 14.37 19.41 -10.54
C VAL A 64 15.86 19.57 -10.78
N TYR A 65 16.43 20.68 -10.30
CA TYR A 65 17.85 20.96 -10.48
C TYR A 65 18.73 20.02 -9.65
N GLY A 66 18.32 19.64 -8.46
CA GLY A 66 19.03 18.68 -7.63
C GLY A 66 19.14 17.30 -8.28
N VAL A 67 18.05 16.80 -8.86
CA VAL A 67 18.05 15.53 -9.60
C VAL A 67 18.90 15.63 -10.86
N PHE A 68 18.78 16.71 -11.62
CA PHE A 68 19.63 16.96 -12.78
C PHE A 68 21.11 16.93 -12.40
N MET A 69 21.51 17.66 -11.37
CA MET A 69 22.90 17.70 -10.88
C MET A 69 23.40 16.32 -10.43
N ILE A 70 22.55 15.51 -9.79
CA ILE A 70 22.92 14.14 -9.38
C ILE A 70 23.14 13.26 -10.60
N ILE A 71 22.25 13.29 -11.60
CA ILE A 71 22.38 12.51 -12.84
C ILE A 71 23.65 12.92 -13.59
N GLU A 72 23.87 14.21 -13.76
CA GLU A 72 25.08 14.75 -14.43
C GLU A 72 26.35 14.39 -13.68
N PHE A 73 26.36 14.42 -12.35
CA PHE A 73 27.50 13.97 -11.55
C PHE A 73 27.89 12.51 -11.87
N PHE A 74 26.89 11.61 -12.01
CA PHE A 74 27.17 10.21 -12.36
C PHE A 74 27.62 10.05 -13.81
N TYR A 75 27.07 10.83 -14.74
CA TYR A 75 27.56 10.84 -16.13
C TYR A 75 28.99 11.33 -16.22
N LEU A 76 29.31 12.43 -15.55
CA LEU A 76 30.64 12.98 -15.47
C LEU A 76 31.63 11.99 -14.82
N ARG A 77 31.26 11.37 -13.70
CA ARG A 77 32.10 10.36 -13.04
C ARG A 77 32.40 9.17 -13.94
N ARG A 78 31.39 8.70 -14.69
CA ARG A 78 31.58 7.60 -15.66
C ARG A 78 32.44 8.04 -16.84
N PHE A 79 32.21 9.23 -17.36
CA PHE A 79 32.99 9.81 -18.42
C PHE A 79 34.47 9.92 -18.03
N LEU A 80 34.77 10.49 -16.86
CA LEU A 80 36.14 10.61 -16.36
C LEU A 80 36.88 9.25 -16.18
N LYS A 81 36.13 8.15 -16.00
CA LYS A 81 36.67 6.80 -15.93
C LYS A 81 36.95 6.17 -17.32
N GLN A 82 36.50 6.77 -18.40
CA GLN A 82 36.63 6.26 -19.77
C GLN A 82 37.80 6.90 -20.53
N LEU A 83 38.85 7.27 -19.81
CA LEU A 83 40.10 7.72 -20.42
C LEU A 83 40.81 6.51 -21.04
N ASP A 84 41.34 6.70 -22.25
CA ASP A 84 42.21 5.72 -22.90
C ASP A 84 43.61 5.67 -22.24
N ASP A 85 44.47 4.77 -22.71
CA ASP A 85 45.84 4.61 -22.20
C ASP A 85 46.73 5.86 -22.39
N SER A 86 46.33 6.79 -23.27
CA SER A 86 46.97 8.09 -23.46
C SER A 86 46.45 9.20 -22.58
N GLY A 87 45.45 8.91 -21.71
CA GLY A 87 44.78 9.87 -20.83
C GLY A 87 43.76 10.76 -21.56
N LYS A 88 43.32 10.36 -22.77
CA LYS A 88 42.33 11.09 -23.57
C LYS A 88 41.00 10.32 -23.66
N HIS A 89 39.93 11.05 -23.90
CA HIS A 89 38.64 10.45 -24.21
C HIS A 89 38.51 10.08 -25.68
N THR A 90 37.93 8.92 -25.97
CA THR A 90 37.59 8.56 -27.35
C THR A 90 36.43 9.42 -27.84
N ALA A 91 36.35 9.66 -29.16
CA ALA A 91 35.25 10.40 -29.78
C ALA A 91 33.89 9.78 -29.42
N GLY A 92 33.80 8.45 -29.33
CA GLY A 92 32.58 7.73 -28.91
C GLY A 92 32.19 8.00 -27.45
N SER A 93 33.15 8.10 -26.52
CA SER A 93 32.87 8.42 -25.11
C SER A 93 32.39 9.86 -24.94
N VAL A 94 32.96 10.80 -25.71
CA VAL A 94 32.54 12.22 -25.74
C VAL A 94 31.12 12.34 -26.29
N LEU A 95 30.82 11.72 -27.43
CA LEU A 95 29.48 11.73 -28.02
C LEU A 95 28.43 11.08 -27.10
N THR A 96 28.79 9.99 -26.45
CA THR A 96 27.88 9.31 -25.49
C THR A 96 27.58 10.19 -24.27
N PHE A 97 28.59 10.88 -23.72
CA PHE A 97 28.39 11.81 -22.62
C PHE A 97 27.53 13.00 -23.05
N ALA A 98 27.87 13.66 -24.15
CA ALA A 98 27.12 14.79 -24.68
C ALA A 98 25.67 14.42 -25.02
N GLY A 99 25.46 13.25 -25.66
CA GLY A 99 24.12 12.77 -26.00
C GLY A 99 23.26 12.52 -24.76
N LYS A 100 23.83 11.93 -23.71
CA LYS A 100 23.10 11.71 -22.43
C LYS A 100 22.78 13.02 -21.74
N THR A 101 23.71 13.98 -21.66
CA THR A 101 23.50 15.30 -21.09
C THR A 101 22.42 16.05 -21.85
N LEU A 102 22.47 16.07 -23.18
CA LEU A 102 21.42 16.71 -24.00
C LEU A 102 20.04 16.05 -23.83
N LEU A 103 19.97 14.72 -23.78
CA LEU A 103 18.73 14.00 -23.57
C LEU A 103 18.14 14.33 -22.19
N THR A 104 18.98 14.38 -21.15
CA THR A 104 18.56 14.72 -19.79
C THR A 104 18.08 16.17 -19.71
N LEU A 105 18.77 17.12 -20.35
CA LEU A 105 18.37 18.51 -20.46
C LEU A 105 17.03 18.66 -21.21
N ALA A 106 16.86 17.96 -22.33
CA ALA A 106 15.62 17.98 -23.09
C ALA A 106 14.45 17.42 -22.25
N ALA A 107 14.66 16.32 -21.53
CA ALA A 107 13.65 15.74 -20.62
C ALA A 107 13.31 16.72 -19.50
N VAL A 108 14.28 17.31 -18.82
CA VAL A 108 14.09 18.31 -17.77
C VAL A 108 13.31 19.51 -18.31
N ASN A 109 13.70 20.05 -19.46
CA ASN A 109 13.04 21.18 -20.10
C ASN A 109 11.59 20.84 -20.48
N TYR A 110 11.35 19.66 -21.04
CA TYR A 110 10.02 19.17 -21.34
C TYR A 110 9.12 19.11 -20.09
N PHE A 111 9.61 18.49 -19.00
CA PHE A 111 8.84 18.32 -17.76
C PHE A 111 8.63 19.64 -16.99
N VAL A 112 9.58 20.58 -17.04
CA VAL A 112 9.45 21.90 -16.40
C VAL A 112 8.37 22.74 -17.06
N HIS A 113 8.25 22.64 -18.39
CA HIS A 113 7.30 23.46 -19.18
C HIS A 113 5.95 22.79 -19.42
N THR A 114 5.79 21.51 -19.07
CA THR A 114 4.49 20.83 -19.21
C THR A 114 3.60 21.08 -17.98
N GLN A 115 2.29 20.96 -18.19
CA GLN A 115 1.29 20.94 -17.11
C GLN A 115 1.40 19.70 -16.21
N TYR A 116 2.24 18.73 -16.55
CA TYR A 116 2.41 17.44 -15.84
C TYR A 116 3.48 17.53 -14.72
N LYS A 117 3.30 18.43 -13.75
CA LYS A 117 4.28 18.60 -12.65
C LYS A 117 4.44 17.36 -11.77
N ALA A 118 3.35 16.64 -11.51
CA ALA A 118 3.38 15.37 -10.77
C ALA A 118 4.18 14.30 -11.52
N ALA A 119 4.04 14.28 -12.83
CA ALA A 119 4.81 13.42 -13.71
C ALA A 119 6.31 13.61 -13.52
N PHE A 120 6.73 14.86 -13.37
CA PHE A 120 8.13 15.19 -13.13
C PHE A 120 8.61 14.68 -11.77
N ILE A 121 7.84 14.89 -10.68
CA ILE A 121 8.19 14.40 -9.34
C ILE A 121 8.30 12.87 -9.34
N CYS A 122 7.36 12.16 -9.98
CA CYS A 122 7.41 10.71 -10.14
C CYS A 122 8.66 10.27 -10.89
N PHE A 123 8.96 10.87 -12.03
CA PHE A 123 10.09 10.51 -12.86
C PHE A 123 11.42 10.79 -12.16
N ALA A 124 11.58 11.99 -11.61
CA ALA A 124 12.77 12.39 -10.88
C ALA A 124 13.02 11.50 -9.66
N GLY A 125 11.99 11.26 -8.84
CA GLY A 125 12.08 10.37 -7.70
C GLY A 125 12.41 8.93 -8.09
N LEU A 126 11.82 8.41 -9.18
CA LEU A 126 12.16 7.09 -9.71
C LEU A 126 13.62 7.02 -10.18
N CYS A 127 14.13 8.05 -10.87
CA CYS A 127 15.53 8.12 -11.28
C CYS A 127 16.46 8.06 -10.07
N VAL A 128 16.18 8.82 -9.00
CA VAL A 128 16.95 8.78 -7.74
C VAL A 128 16.94 7.36 -7.14
N VAL A 129 15.78 6.74 -7.05
CA VAL A 129 15.64 5.36 -6.52
C VAL A 129 16.45 4.37 -7.37
N LEU A 130 16.36 4.45 -8.70
CA LEU A 130 17.11 3.57 -9.62
C LEU A 130 18.61 3.78 -9.52
N VAL A 131 19.07 5.03 -9.39
CA VAL A 131 20.50 5.33 -9.21
C VAL A 131 21.01 4.74 -7.89
N ILE A 132 20.29 4.95 -6.79
CA ILE A 132 20.62 4.38 -5.48
C ILE A 132 20.65 2.84 -5.58
N TYR A 133 19.65 2.24 -6.21
CA TYR A 133 19.56 0.80 -6.42
C TYR A 133 20.78 0.25 -7.16
N VAL A 134 21.15 0.85 -8.31
CA VAL A 134 22.31 0.41 -9.10
C VAL A 134 23.61 0.57 -8.32
N VAL A 135 23.77 1.69 -7.58
CA VAL A 135 24.97 1.92 -6.76
C VAL A 135 25.09 0.88 -5.65
N LEU A 136 23.99 0.57 -4.98
CA LEU A 136 23.98 -0.41 -3.89
C LEU A 136 24.18 -1.84 -4.40
N LEU A 137 23.58 -2.21 -5.54
CA LEU A 137 23.76 -3.54 -6.13
C LEU A 137 25.20 -3.81 -6.59
N ASN A 138 25.87 -2.79 -7.16
CA ASN A 138 27.26 -2.94 -7.60
C ASN A 138 28.23 -3.15 -6.44
N ASN A 139 27.81 -2.85 -5.20
CA ASN A 139 28.68 -2.92 -4.05
C ASN A 139 28.54 -4.23 -3.26
N ASP A 140 27.40 -4.92 -3.31
CA ASP A 140 27.24 -6.14 -2.52
C ASP A 140 26.14 -7.11 -3.01
N LYS A 141 26.56 -8.31 -3.42
CA LYS A 141 25.65 -9.40 -3.81
C LYS A 141 24.90 -10.03 -2.61
N LYS A 142 25.44 -9.88 -1.40
CA LYS A 142 24.87 -10.48 -0.16
C LYS A 142 23.53 -9.87 0.24
N PHE A 143 23.30 -8.59 -0.07
CA PHE A 143 22.08 -7.85 0.29
C PHE A 143 21.10 -7.67 -0.87
N HIS A 144 21.29 -8.39 -1.97
CA HIS A 144 20.52 -8.21 -3.21
C HIS A 144 19.00 -8.12 -2.98
N ASP A 145 18.40 -9.08 -2.25
CA ASP A 145 16.95 -9.08 -2.00
C ASP A 145 16.49 -7.88 -1.17
N ARG A 146 17.28 -7.49 -0.17
CA ARG A 146 16.96 -6.34 0.70
C ARG A 146 17.06 -5.03 -0.06
N VAL A 147 18.09 -4.89 -0.89
CA VAL A 147 18.28 -3.70 -1.73
C VAL A 147 17.18 -3.60 -2.78
N THR A 148 16.79 -4.72 -3.39
CA THR A 148 15.67 -4.77 -4.34
C THR A 148 14.35 -4.39 -3.66
N CYS A 149 14.05 -4.94 -2.48
CA CYS A 149 12.85 -4.56 -1.74
C CYS A 149 12.89 -3.08 -1.33
N LEU A 150 14.04 -2.54 -0.92
CA LEU A 150 14.17 -1.12 -0.59
C LEU A 150 13.92 -0.23 -1.81
N ALA A 151 14.42 -0.60 -2.99
CA ALA A 151 14.18 0.12 -4.24
C ALA A 151 12.71 0.08 -4.66
N LEU A 152 12.06 -1.09 -4.59
CA LEU A 152 10.63 -1.23 -4.86
C LEU A 152 9.79 -0.40 -3.89
N ALA A 153 10.14 -0.44 -2.61
CA ALA A 153 9.52 0.40 -1.60
C ALA A 153 9.71 1.89 -1.91
N GLY A 154 10.91 2.32 -2.24
CA GLY A 154 11.21 3.71 -2.59
C GLY A 154 10.43 4.19 -3.81
N ALA A 155 10.38 3.39 -4.89
CA ALA A 155 9.61 3.71 -6.08
C ALA A 155 8.10 3.80 -5.78
N GLY A 156 7.55 2.87 -4.99
CA GLY A 156 6.15 2.91 -4.54
C GLY A 156 5.85 4.11 -3.63
N PHE A 157 6.81 4.51 -2.79
CA PHE A 157 6.68 5.72 -1.98
C PHE A 157 6.63 6.97 -2.85
N VAL A 158 7.55 7.11 -3.81
CA VAL A 158 7.57 8.25 -4.75
C VAL A 158 6.24 8.38 -5.48
N LEU A 159 5.69 7.27 -5.97
CA LEU A 159 4.39 7.27 -6.66
C LEU A 159 3.26 7.76 -5.77
N ARG A 160 3.15 7.24 -4.55
CA ARG A 160 2.13 7.64 -3.57
C ARG A 160 2.30 9.09 -3.11
N TYR A 161 3.54 9.50 -2.84
CA TYR A 161 3.85 10.86 -2.46
C TYR A 161 3.47 11.85 -3.56
N SER A 162 3.78 11.54 -4.83
CA SER A 162 3.39 12.37 -5.97
C SER A 162 1.87 12.48 -6.10
N TYR A 163 1.16 11.37 -5.89
CA TYR A 163 -0.30 11.36 -5.89
C TYR A 163 -0.88 12.25 -4.78
N VAL A 164 -0.42 12.08 -3.55
CA VAL A 164 -0.84 12.88 -2.39
C VAL A 164 -0.53 14.36 -2.61
N PHE A 165 0.67 14.68 -3.09
CA PHE A 165 1.11 16.06 -3.29
C PHE A 165 0.30 16.82 -4.36
N MET A 166 -0.27 16.10 -5.33
CA MET A 166 -1.02 16.69 -6.45
C MET A 166 -2.54 16.57 -6.31
N SER A 167 -3.01 15.79 -5.34
CA SER A 167 -4.44 15.61 -5.08
C SER A 167 -4.81 16.33 -3.80
N ASP A 168 -5.79 17.23 -3.85
CA ASP A 168 -6.34 17.80 -2.62
C ASP A 168 -7.16 16.76 -1.84
N ILE A 169 -7.52 17.11 -0.61
CA ILE A 169 -8.27 16.25 0.31
C ILE A 169 -9.68 15.91 -0.16
N TYR A 170 -10.18 16.55 -1.20
CA TYR A 170 -11.53 16.33 -1.76
C TYR A 170 -11.49 15.54 -3.07
N THR A 171 -10.33 15.46 -3.71
CA THR A 171 -10.17 14.80 -5.00
C THR A 171 -10.25 13.27 -4.85
N ARG A 172 -11.18 12.63 -5.54
CA ARG A 172 -11.36 11.16 -5.57
C ARG A 172 -11.52 10.54 -4.18
N GLN A 173 -12.33 11.17 -3.35
CA GLN A 173 -12.55 10.78 -1.97
C GLN A 173 -13.88 10.03 -1.78
N ASN A 174 -13.92 9.16 -0.76
CA ASN A 174 -15.12 8.44 -0.36
C ASN A 174 -15.63 9.00 0.97
N ASP A 175 -16.86 9.52 0.98
CA ASP A 175 -17.59 9.94 2.19
C ASP A 175 -16.91 11.07 2.98
N VAL A 176 -16.00 11.83 2.38
CA VAL A 176 -15.23 12.86 3.08
C VAL A 176 -16.05 14.12 3.31
N TRP A 177 -16.78 14.58 2.30
CA TRP A 177 -17.46 15.88 2.25
C TRP A 177 -16.44 17.04 2.41
N TYR A 178 -16.86 18.17 2.99
CA TYR A 178 -16.01 19.37 3.09
C TYR A 178 -15.86 19.81 4.54
N PHE A 179 -14.67 20.32 4.91
CA PHE A 179 -14.50 21.09 6.14
C PHE A 179 -15.42 22.34 6.07
N GLY A 180 -16.05 22.68 7.18
CA GLY A 180 -17.12 23.66 7.24
C GLY A 180 -18.52 23.08 7.11
N ASN A 181 -18.68 21.81 6.69
CA ASN A 181 -19.95 21.10 6.67
C ASN A 181 -20.08 20.19 7.89
N GLU A 182 -21.32 20.01 8.39
CA GLU A 182 -21.52 19.18 9.59
C GLU A 182 -21.34 17.67 9.36
N GLY A 183 -21.44 17.19 8.11
CA GLY A 183 -21.39 15.75 7.78
C GLY A 183 -20.08 15.29 7.18
N GLY A 184 -19.98 13.99 6.90
CA GLY A 184 -18.81 13.35 6.33
C GLY A 184 -17.65 13.16 7.31
N HIS A 185 -16.57 12.58 6.80
CA HIS A 185 -15.36 12.41 7.62
C HIS A 185 -14.72 13.75 7.98
N ALA A 186 -14.74 14.74 7.08
CA ALA A 186 -14.21 16.08 7.31
C ALA A 186 -14.97 16.78 8.45
N GLY A 187 -16.31 16.81 8.39
CA GLY A 187 -17.14 17.40 9.44
C GLY A 187 -16.95 16.72 10.79
N TYR A 188 -16.78 15.39 10.83
CA TYR A 188 -16.51 14.69 12.08
C TYR A 188 -15.14 15.05 12.68
N ILE A 189 -14.09 15.17 11.85
CA ILE A 189 -12.77 15.64 12.29
C ILE A 189 -12.87 17.06 12.84
N GLU A 190 -13.56 17.94 12.11
CA GLU A 190 -13.75 19.34 12.49
C GLU A 190 -14.57 19.51 13.75
N TYR A 191 -15.62 18.69 13.95
CA TYR A 191 -16.39 18.67 15.18
C TYR A 191 -15.50 18.41 16.41
N ILE A 192 -14.64 17.37 16.34
CA ILE A 192 -13.71 17.06 17.44
C ILE A 192 -12.66 18.18 17.62
N TYR A 193 -12.17 18.76 16.53
CA TYR A 193 -11.21 19.85 16.55
C TYR A 193 -11.76 21.11 17.25
N ASN A 194 -13.02 21.48 16.93
CA ASN A 194 -13.65 22.68 17.47
C ASN A 194 -14.15 22.50 18.91
N ASN A 195 -14.78 21.36 19.21
CA ASN A 195 -15.45 21.11 20.49
C ASN A 195 -14.50 20.48 21.54
N HIS A 196 -13.34 19.96 21.13
CA HIS A 196 -12.42 19.20 21.99
C HIS A 196 -13.10 18.03 22.72
N ALA A 197 -14.18 17.50 22.16
CA ALA A 197 -15.04 16.47 22.74
C ALA A 197 -15.59 15.52 21.65
N LEU A 198 -15.94 14.32 22.06
CA LEU A 198 -16.64 13.38 21.20
C LEU A 198 -18.12 13.77 21.08
N PRO A 199 -18.78 13.47 19.92
CA PRO A 199 -20.20 13.73 19.71
C PRO A 199 -21.06 13.12 20.83
N ASN A 200 -21.93 13.95 21.42
CA ASN A 200 -22.86 13.52 22.49
C ASN A 200 -24.32 13.63 22.04
N PHE A 201 -24.59 13.32 20.80
CA PHE A 201 -25.89 13.24 20.16
C PHE A 201 -26.03 11.91 19.42
N ASP A 202 -27.23 11.61 18.90
CA ASP A 202 -27.46 10.41 18.10
C ASP A 202 -26.55 10.42 16.85
N PRO A 203 -25.62 9.47 16.72
CA PRO A 203 -24.66 9.46 15.63
C PRO A 203 -25.29 9.11 14.27
N THR A 204 -26.56 8.76 14.21
CA THR A 204 -27.28 8.49 12.93
C THR A 204 -27.83 9.76 12.30
N THR A 205 -27.83 10.88 13.01
CA THR A 205 -28.35 12.18 12.52
C THR A 205 -27.39 12.88 11.57
N LEU A 206 -26.09 12.56 11.63
CA LEU A 206 -25.07 13.11 10.76
C LEU A 206 -24.28 11.99 10.07
N TRP A 207 -23.99 12.22 8.78
CA TRP A 207 -23.28 11.25 7.95
C TRP A 207 -21.87 10.98 8.49
N GLN A 208 -21.48 9.70 8.64
CA GLN A 208 -20.21 9.16 9.13
C GLN A 208 -19.97 9.20 10.65
N TYR A 209 -20.82 9.86 11.47
CA TYR A 209 -20.64 9.94 12.93
C TYR A 209 -20.91 8.63 13.67
N TYR A 210 -21.57 7.67 13.02
CA TYR A 210 -21.78 6.33 13.55
C TYR A 210 -20.48 5.50 13.60
N HIS A 211 -19.46 5.88 12.84
CA HIS A 211 -18.16 5.23 12.91
C HIS A 211 -17.46 5.46 14.25
N PRO A 212 -16.69 4.46 14.74
CA PRO A 212 -15.82 4.65 15.90
C PRO A 212 -14.81 5.76 15.68
N PRO A 213 -14.46 6.54 16.73
CA PRO A 213 -13.86 7.87 16.55
C PRO A 213 -12.34 7.91 16.40
N LEU A 214 -11.61 6.80 16.54
CA LEU A 214 -10.15 6.83 16.69
C LEU A 214 -9.43 7.58 15.55
N HIS A 215 -9.83 7.32 14.30
CA HIS A 215 -9.25 8.01 13.15
C HIS A 215 -9.49 9.52 13.22
N HIS A 216 -10.72 9.92 13.51
CA HIS A 216 -11.13 11.33 13.58
C HIS A 216 -10.44 12.06 14.74
N ILE A 217 -10.23 11.39 15.88
CA ILE A 217 -9.45 11.92 17.01
C ILE A 217 -8.01 12.19 16.58
N ILE A 218 -7.35 11.22 15.93
CA ILE A 218 -5.96 11.38 15.49
C ILE A 218 -5.85 12.54 14.50
N CYS A 219 -6.78 12.63 13.53
CA CYS A 219 -6.80 13.71 12.56
C CYS A 219 -7.07 15.08 13.20
N ALA A 220 -8.00 15.16 14.16
CA ALA A 220 -8.29 16.40 14.90
C ALA A 220 -7.09 16.87 15.75
N VAL A 221 -6.40 15.94 16.41
CA VAL A 221 -5.16 16.23 17.16
C VAL A 221 -4.05 16.71 16.20
N TRP A 222 -3.92 16.07 15.04
CA TRP A 222 -2.96 16.50 14.02
C TRP A 222 -3.28 17.88 13.47
N LEU A 223 -4.54 18.16 13.14
CA LEU A 223 -5.03 19.46 12.71
C LEU A 223 -4.73 20.53 13.76
N LYS A 224 -4.98 20.24 15.05
CA LYS A 224 -4.68 21.14 16.16
C LYS A 224 -3.18 21.42 16.30
N PHE A 225 -2.35 20.39 16.14
CA PHE A 225 -0.89 20.55 16.13
C PHE A 225 -0.46 21.46 14.99
N CYS A 226 -0.89 21.19 13.76
CA CYS A 226 -0.53 22.00 12.58
C CYS A 226 -0.92 23.48 12.75
N THR A 227 -2.14 23.73 13.19
CA THR A 227 -2.61 25.12 13.41
C THR A 227 -1.89 25.80 14.58
N SER A 228 -1.51 25.06 15.62
CA SER A 228 -0.77 25.61 16.78
C SER A 228 0.66 26.03 16.44
N VAL A 229 1.27 25.42 15.42
CA VAL A 229 2.59 25.83 14.91
C VAL A 229 2.52 26.86 13.80
N GLY A 230 1.34 27.44 13.54
CA GLY A 230 1.14 28.57 12.62
C GLY A 230 0.84 28.17 11.18
N ILE A 231 0.52 26.88 10.89
CA ILE A 231 0.05 26.49 9.57
C ILE A 231 -1.39 26.98 9.39
N GLU A 232 -1.66 27.62 8.27
CA GLU A 232 -3.00 28.11 7.90
C GLU A 232 -4.00 26.93 7.89
N TYR A 233 -5.26 27.19 8.30
CA TYR A 233 -6.27 26.15 8.55
C TYR A 233 -6.48 25.21 7.35
N TYR A 234 -6.67 25.75 6.14
CA TYR A 234 -6.86 24.92 4.96
C TYR A 234 -5.64 24.04 4.66
N MET A 235 -4.44 24.59 4.77
CA MET A 235 -3.20 23.84 4.59
C MET A 235 -2.99 22.79 5.69
N ALA A 236 -3.49 23.04 6.88
CA ALA A 236 -3.47 22.07 7.98
C ALA A 236 -4.47 20.91 7.74
N CYS A 237 -5.61 21.18 7.10
CA CYS A 237 -6.54 20.14 6.62
C CYS A 237 -5.87 19.26 5.55
N GLU A 238 -5.20 19.87 4.56
CA GLU A 238 -4.43 19.14 3.55
C GLU A 238 -3.33 18.26 4.18
N ALA A 239 -2.67 18.75 5.25
CA ALA A 239 -1.63 18.01 5.95
C ALA A 239 -2.13 16.70 6.63
N ILE A 240 -3.44 16.47 6.73
CA ILE A 240 -4.01 15.18 7.20
C ILE A 240 -3.62 14.04 6.26
N GLN A 241 -3.43 14.28 4.97
CA GLN A 241 -2.95 13.28 4.01
C GLN A 241 -1.56 12.71 4.39
N ALA A 242 -0.76 13.42 5.20
CA ALA A 242 0.48 12.87 5.74
C ALA A 242 0.25 11.64 6.61
N LEU A 243 -0.82 11.64 7.40
CA LEU A 243 -1.19 10.52 8.26
C LEU A 243 -1.62 9.32 7.41
N THR A 244 -2.45 9.54 6.39
CA THR A 244 -2.97 8.45 5.54
C THR A 244 -1.89 7.87 4.64
N LEU A 245 -0.99 8.70 4.11
CA LEU A 245 0.23 8.24 3.43
C LEU A 245 1.07 7.35 4.37
N PHE A 246 1.26 7.76 5.63
CA PHE A 246 1.97 6.95 6.62
C PHE A 246 1.25 5.62 6.90
N TYR A 247 -0.09 5.61 7.06
CA TYR A 247 -0.84 4.38 7.32
C TYR A 247 -0.68 3.37 6.18
N VAL A 248 -0.81 3.80 4.93
CA VAL A 248 -0.63 2.93 3.76
C VAL A 248 0.83 2.46 3.62
N TRP A 249 1.78 3.32 3.98
CA TRP A 249 3.19 2.92 4.04
C TRP A 249 3.45 1.88 5.13
N ALA A 250 2.84 2.03 6.30
CA ALA A 250 2.90 1.05 7.38
C ALA A 250 2.29 -0.30 6.97
N VAL A 251 1.23 -0.32 6.16
CA VAL A 251 0.70 -1.54 5.53
C VAL A 251 1.78 -2.22 4.69
N THR A 252 2.47 -1.48 3.83
CA THR A 252 3.54 -2.02 2.96
C THR A 252 4.69 -2.62 3.80
N ILE A 253 5.12 -1.92 4.88
CA ILE A 253 6.12 -2.43 5.83
C ILE A 253 5.63 -3.71 6.51
N THR A 254 4.35 -3.76 6.88
CA THR A 254 3.78 -4.94 7.57
C THR A 254 3.70 -6.13 6.64
N VAL A 255 3.33 -5.94 5.38
CA VAL A 255 3.37 -7.00 4.34
C VAL A 255 4.80 -7.54 4.18
N TYR A 256 5.81 -6.66 4.09
CA TYR A 256 7.21 -7.09 4.10
C TYR A 256 7.54 -7.97 5.31
N LYS A 257 7.09 -7.58 6.52
CA LYS A 257 7.32 -8.36 7.74
C LYS A 257 6.61 -9.71 7.70
N ILE A 258 5.40 -9.80 7.13
CA ILE A 258 4.68 -11.07 6.96
C ILE A 258 5.44 -11.99 6.00
N LEU A 259 5.88 -11.49 4.85
CA LEU A 259 6.68 -12.25 3.89
C LEU A 259 8.00 -12.74 4.53
N ARG A 260 8.64 -11.88 5.33
CA ARG A 260 9.84 -12.26 6.12
C ARG A 260 9.54 -13.26 7.23
N LEU A 261 8.36 -13.20 7.86
CA LEU A 261 7.92 -14.17 8.86
C LEU A 261 7.84 -15.57 8.26
N PHE A 262 7.44 -15.69 6.99
CA PHE A 262 7.42 -16.93 6.22
C PHE A 262 8.79 -17.26 5.58
N ASP A 263 9.87 -16.56 5.93
CA ASP A 263 11.24 -16.74 5.42
C ASP A 263 11.34 -16.78 3.88
N LEU A 264 10.49 -16.01 3.20
CA LEU A 264 10.51 -15.90 1.74
C LEU A 264 11.75 -15.13 1.27
N LYS A 265 12.35 -15.58 0.15
CA LYS A 265 13.59 -15.04 -0.43
C LYS A 265 13.49 -14.95 -1.95
N GLY A 266 14.39 -14.18 -2.56
CA GLY A 266 14.47 -14.05 -4.02
C GLY A 266 13.14 -13.63 -4.64
N LYS A 267 12.75 -14.29 -5.72
CA LYS A 267 11.48 -14.01 -6.43
C LYS A 267 10.24 -14.21 -5.57
N ALA A 268 10.25 -15.18 -4.65
CA ALA A 268 9.13 -15.42 -3.72
C ALA A 268 8.88 -14.23 -2.77
N MET A 269 9.90 -13.42 -2.50
CA MET A 269 9.82 -12.20 -1.73
C MET A 269 9.55 -10.98 -2.60
N THR A 270 10.32 -10.79 -3.69
CA THR A 270 10.33 -9.55 -4.47
C THR A 270 9.08 -9.39 -5.35
N ILE A 271 8.51 -10.48 -5.87
CA ILE A 271 7.29 -10.45 -6.68
C ILE A 271 6.09 -9.89 -5.88
N PRO A 272 5.64 -10.55 -4.80
CA PRO A 272 4.46 -10.08 -4.06
C PRO A 272 4.71 -8.72 -3.39
N PHE A 273 5.93 -8.46 -2.93
CA PHE A 273 6.27 -7.19 -2.32
C PHE A 273 6.25 -6.04 -3.33
N GLY A 274 6.80 -6.24 -4.53
CA GLY A 274 6.78 -5.23 -5.60
C GLY A 274 5.36 -4.89 -6.05
N MET A 275 4.51 -5.91 -6.21
CA MET A 275 3.09 -5.70 -6.50
C MET A 275 2.40 -4.91 -5.39
N CYS A 276 2.66 -5.21 -4.12
CA CYS A 276 2.12 -4.45 -2.98
C CYS A 276 2.58 -2.99 -3.01
N CYS A 277 3.86 -2.73 -3.30
CA CYS A 277 4.41 -1.38 -3.37
C CYS A 277 3.73 -0.52 -4.44
N MET A 278 3.36 -1.12 -5.58
CA MET A 278 2.79 -0.43 -6.74
C MET A 278 1.28 -0.66 -6.91
N TYR A 279 0.61 -1.28 -5.92
CA TYR A 279 -0.80 -1.61 -6.08
C TYR A 279 -1.65 -0.34 -6.23
N PRO A 280 -2.43 -0.22 -7.32
CA PRO A 280 -3.21 0.96 -7.67
C PRO A 280 -4.06 1.51 -6.54
N TYR A 281 -4.91 0.68 -5.96
CA TYR A 281 -5.82 1.14 -4.91
C TYR A 281 -5.10 1.65 -3.64
N LEU A 282 -3.90 1.13 -3.34
CA LEU A 282 -3.08 1.66 -2.24
C LEU A 282 -2.51 3.05 -2.55
N VAL A 283 -2.34 3.39 -3.84
CA VAL A 283 -1.98 4.77 -4.23
C VAL A 283 -3.14 5.71 -3.95
N LEU A 284 -4.35 5.36 -4.38
CA LEU A 284 -5.58 6.14 -4.12
C LEU A 284 -5.81 6.33 -2.62
N MET A 285 -5.73 5.26 -1.83
CA MET A 285 -5.90 5.33 -0.37
C MET A 285 -4.90 6.24 0.34
N SER A 286 -3.72 6.45 -0.25
CA SER A 286 -2.70 7.32 0.36
C SER A 286 -3.13 8.78 0.44
N GLY A 287 -4.02 9.23 -0.46
CA GLY A 287 -4.57 10.58 -0.45
C GLY A 287 -5.91 10.72 0.29
N GLY A 288 -6.53 9.61 0.69
CA GLY A 288 -7.84 9.61 1.34
C GLY A 288 -7.77 10.00 2.81
N ILE A 289 -8.62 10.94 3.26
CA ILE A 289 -8.69 11.33 4.68
C ILE A 289 -9.83 10.64 5.45
N ASN A 290 -10.42 9.59 4.88
CA ASN A 290 -11.39 8.74 5.56
C ASN A 290 -10.72 7.71 6.51
N ASN A 291 -11.50 6.92 7.22
CA ASN A 291 -10.99 5.97 8.22
C ASN A 291 -10.43 4.65 7.63
N ASP A 292 -10.60 4.40 6.33
CA ASP A 292 -10.20 3.14 5.69
C ASP A 292 -8.67 2.87 5.69
N PRO A 293 -7.79 3.87 5.44
CA PRO A 293 -6.34 3.65 5.52
C PRO A 293 -5.86 3.18 6.90
N LEU A 294 -6.39 3.77 7.96
CA LEU A 294 -6.03 3.39 9.34
C LEU A 294 -6.62 2.01 9.70
N MET A 295 -7.86 1.74 9.30
CA MET A 295 -8.50 0.42 9.44
C MET A 295 -7.66 -0.67 8.78
N LEU A 296 -7.21 -0.46 7.54
CA LEU A 296 -6.35 -1.39 6.82
C LEU A 296 -5.02 -1.62 7.53
N CYS A 297 -4.39 -0.54 8.02
CA CYS A 297 -3.13 -0.60 8.78
C CYS A 297 -3.27 -1.51 10.00
N PHE A 298 -4.34 -1.36 10.78
CA PHE A 298 -4.60 -2.20 11.94
C PHE A 298 -5.00 -3.63 11.56
N THR A 299 -5.76 -3.83 10.49
CA THR A 299 -6.14 -5.18 10.03
C THR A 299 -4.91 -6.00 9.64
N VAL A 300 -4.01 -5.43 8.83
CA VAL A 300 -2.78 -6.12 8.41
C VAL A 300 -1.80 -6.27 9.59
N GLY A 301 -1.74 -5.26 10.46
CA GLY A 301 -1.01 -5.31 11.71
C GLY A 301 -1.48 -6.43 12.63
N ALA A 302 -2.80 -6.61 12.74
CA ALA A 302 -3.42 -7.69 13.50
C ALA A 302 -3.06 -9.07 12.93
N ILE A 303 -3.18 -9.25 11.61
CA ILE A 303 -2.77 -10.50 10.93
C ILE A 303 -1.30 -10.82 11.26
N TYR A 304 -0.41 -9.85 11.12
CA TYR A 304 1.01 -10.04 11.47
C TYR A 304 1.22 -10.42 12.94
N CYS A 305 0.58 -9.69 13.87
CA CYS A 305 0.75 -9.92 15.30
C CYS A 305 0.19 -11.27 15.75
N VAL A 306 -0.94 -11.70 15.19
CA VAL A 306 -1.57 -13.01 15.47
C VAL A 306 -0.68 -14.14 14.94
N LEU A 307 -0.18 -14.05 13.70
CA LEU A 307 0.76 -15.01 13.13
C LEU A 307 2.05 -15.06 13.97
N LYS A 308 2.57 -13.91 14.37
CA LYS A 308 3.76 -13.85 15.22
C LYS A 308 3.52 -14.48 16.59
N TRP A 309 2.36 -14.21 17.22
CA TRP A 309 1.98 -14.86 18.48
C TRP A 309 1.88 -16.38 18.32
N TYR A 310 1.30 -16.86 17.24
CA TYR A 310 1.19 -18.30 17.01
C TYR A 310 2.56 -18.99 16.95
N ARG A 311 3.57 -18.31 16.43
CA ARG A 311 4.98 -18.80 16.40
C ARG A 311 5.72 -18.63 17.72
N GLU A 312 5.47 -17.52 18.41
CA GLU A 312 6.12 -17.13 19.66
C GLU A 312 5.05 -16.75 20.69
N GLN A 313 4.52 -17.75 21.40
CA GLN A 313 3.38 -17.61 22.32
C GLN A 313 3.78 -16.90 23.61
N THR A 314 3.89 -15.57 23.55
CA THR A 314 4.22 -14.68 24.66
C THR A 314 3.09 -13.69 24.95
N ALA A 315 2.95 -13.28 26.23
CA ALA A 315 2.00 -12.24 26.62
C ALA A 315 2.22 -10.94 25.85
N LYS A 316 3.47 -10.57 25.55
CA LYS A 316 3.80 -9.40 24.75
C LYS A 316 3.21 -9.45 23.32
N ASN A 317 3.29 -10.61 22.66
CA ASN A 317 2.80 -10.75 21.30
C ASN A 317 1.27 -10.79 21.24
N ILE A 318 0.60 -11.41 22.22
CA ILE A 318 -0.86 -11.46 22.25
C ILE A 318 -1.46 -10.08 22.60
N VAL A 319 -0.84 -9.30 23.48
CA VAL A 319 -1.24 -7.92 23.76
C VAL A 319 -1.11 -7.04 22.50
N LYS A 320 -0.06 -7.20 21.71
CA LYS A 320 0.07 -6.48 20.43
C LYS A 320 -1.06 -6.84 19.46
N ALA A 321 -1.43 -8.13 19.38
CA ALA A 321 -2.56 -8.56 18.55
C ALA A 321 -3.87 -7.96 19.06
N ALA A 322 -4.10 -7.98 20.38
CA ALA A 322 -5.27 -7.38 21.02
C ALA A 322 -5.37 -5.87 20.78
N LEU A 323 -4.26 -5.15 20.90
CA LEU A 323 -4.19 -3.71 20.62
C LEU A 323 -4.48 -3.42 19.13
N CYS A 324 -3.89 -4.16 18.20
CA CYS A 324 -4.15 -3.97 16.78
C CYS A 324 -5.64 -4.19 16.43
N ILE A 325 -6.26 -5.24 16.97
CA ILE A 325 -7.68 -5.53 16.71
C ILE A 325 -8.57 -4.51 17.41
N GLY A 326 -8.34 -4.24 18.71
CA GLY A 326 -9.14 -3.31 19.48
C GLY A 326 -9.09 -1.88 18.94
N LEU A 327 -7.91 -1.34 18.65
CA LEU A 327 -7.75 -0.02 18.04
C LEU A 327 -8.26 0.00 16.60
N GLY A 328 -8.11 -1.10 15.88
CA GLY A 328 -8.67 -1.26 14.54
C GLY A 328 -10.20 -1.17 14.57
N MET A 329 -10.87 -1.87 15.49
CA MET A 329 -12.32 -1.78 15.69
C MET A 329 -12.75 -0.40 16.20
N MET A 330 -11.91 0.30 16.96
CA MET A 330 -12.07 1.71 17.32
C MET A 330 -11.96 2.67 16.12
N THR A 331 -11.40 2.21 15.01
CA THR A 331 -11.36 2.95 13.74
C THR A 331 -12.55 2.60 12.87
N LYS A 332 -12.83 1.30 12.70
CA LYS A 332 -13.93 0.78 11.91
C LYS A 332 -14.28 -0.63 12.40
N ILE A 333 -15.52 -0.86 12.76
CA ILE A 333 -15.96 -2.14 13.37
C ILE A 333 -15.67 -3.36 12.47
N SER A 334 -15.56 -3.17 11.15
CA SER A 334 -15.27 -4.21 10.17
C SER A 334 -13.93 -4.93 10.40
N VAL A 335 -12.98 -4.37 11.16
CA VAL A 335 -11.77 -5.10 11.58
C VAL A 335 -12.12 -6.37 12.36
N GLY A 336 -13.25 -6.39 13.05
CA GLY A 336 -13.78 -7.59 13.73
C GLY A 336 -14.06 -8.78 12.80
N LEU A 337 -14.17 -8.59 11.49
CA LEU A 337 -14.35 -9.68 10.51
C LEU A 337 -13.20 -10.70 10.50
N ILE A 338 -12.03 -10.37 11.04
CA ILE A 338 -10.94 -11.33 11.19
C ILE A 338 -11.11 -12.27 12.41
N ALA A 339 -12.07 -12.00 13.30
CA ALA A 339 -12.24 -12.75 14.55
C ALA A 339 -12.43 -14.27 14.36
N PRO A 340 -13.21 -14.78 13.37
CA PRO A 340 -13.31 -16.22 13.16
C PRO A 340 -11.95 -16.88 12.86
N ALA A 341 -11.12 -16.24 12.06
CA ALA A 341 -9.79 -16.74 11.73
C ALA A 341 -8.85 -16.73 12.95
N VAL A 342 -8.91 -15.70 13.77
CA VAL A 342 -8.16 -15.59 15.02
C VAL A 342 -8.59 -16.69 16.00
N ALA A 343 -9.91 -16.92 16.13
CA ALA A 343 -10.46 -17.98 16.99
C ALA A 343 -9.99 -19.38 16.56
N ILE A 344 -9.98 -19.66 15.24
CA ILE A 344 -9.45 -20.92 14.71
C ILE A 344 -7.96 -21.08 15.08
N LEU A 345 -7.14 -20.04 14.91
CA LEU A 345 -5.72 -20.12 15.24
C LEU A 345 -5.48 -20.32 16.75
N PHE A 346 -6.29 -19.66 17.60
CA PHE A 346 -6.26 -19.83 19.04
C PHE A 346 -6.62 -21.27 19.43
N PHE A 347 -7.71 -21.79 18.85
CA PHE A 347 -8.11 -23.19 19.07
C PHE A 347 -7.03 -24.17 18.67
N MET A 348 -6.43 -24.01 17.49
CA MET A 348 -5.34 -24.88 17.04
C MET A 348 -4.11 -24.78 17.95
N ALA A 349 -3.82 -23.60 18.48
CA ALA A 349 -2.75 -23.43 19.46
C ALA A 349 -3.02 -24.18 20.77
N LEU A 350 -4.26 -24.24 21.23
CA LEU A 350 -4.64 -25.01 22.43
C LEU A 350 -4.47 -26.52 22.21
N VAL A 351 -4.96 -27.03 21.07
CA VAL A 351 -4.95 -28.46 20.76
C VAL A 351 -3.54 -29.01 20.59
N GLN A 352 -2.63 -28.24 19.95
CA GLN A 352 -1.27 -28.70 19.61
C GLN A 352 -0.37 -28.96 20.80
N ASN A 353 -0.62 -28.34 21.96
CA ASN A 353 0.24 -28.54 23.13
C ASN A 353 -0.57 -28.43 24.43
N ARG A 354 -1.19 -29.51 24.82
CA ARG A 354 -2.04 -29.58 26.01
C ARG A 354 -1.31 -29.31 27.33
N LYS A 355 0.01 -29.52 27.40
CA LYS A 355 0.79 -29.31 28.63
C LYS A 355 0.83 -27.83 29.09
N ASN A 356 0.73 -26.88 28.18
CA ASN A 356 0.75 -25.44 28.47
C ASN A 356 -0.63 -24.75 28.29
N MET A 357 -1.71 -25.52 28.35
CA MET A 357 -3.07 -25.01 28.06
C MET A 357 -3.47 -23.86 28.97
N ALA A 358 -3.21 -23.97 30.29
CA ALA A 358 -3.54 -22.91 31.26
C ALA A 358 -2.87 -21.57 30.94
N ASN A 359 -1.59 -21.57 30.60
CA ASN A 359 -0.88 -20.34 30.20
C ASN A 359 -1.46 -19.73 28.92
N ARG A 360 -1.85 -20.54 27.94
CA ARG A 360 -2.48 -20.06 26.71
C ARG A 360 -3.86 -19.50 26.94
N LEU A 361 -4.68 -20.17 27.74
CA LEU A 361 -5.99 -19.64 28.15
C LEU A 361 -5.80 -18.30 28.87
N GLY A 362 -4.82 -18.18 29.78
CA GLY A 362 -4.49 -16.92 30.43
C GLY A 362 -4.10 -15.81 29.43
N GLN A 363 -3.33 -16.14 28.39
CA GLN A 363 -3.00 -15.18 27.31
C GLN A 363 -4.25 -14.80 26.49
N MET A 364 -5.15 -15.76 26.21
CA MET A 364 -6.41 -15.47 25.49
C MET A 364 -7.38 -14.64 26.33
N CYS A 365 -7.43 -14.87 27.66
CA CYS A 365 -8.15 -13.99 28.58
C CYS A 365 -7.57 -12.57 28.55
N LEU A 366 -6.25 -12.45 28.60
CA LEU A 366 -5.55 -11.16 28.49
C LEU A 366 -5.87 -10.47 27.15
N PHE A 367 -5.92 -11.23 26.05
CA PHE A 367 -6.36 -10.73 24.75
C PHE A 367 -7.76 -10.14 24.83
N GLY A 368 -8.72 -10.87 25.40
CA GLY A 368 -10.11 -10.43 25.55
C GLY A 368 -10.22 -9.17 26.41
N VAL A 369 -9.54 -9.12 27.56
CA VAL A 369 -9.53 -7.98 28.49
C VAL A 369 -8.98 -6.70 27.82
N VAL A 370 -8.02 -6.81 26.90
CA VAL A 370 -7.49 -5.65 26.17
C VAL A 370 -8.33 -5.33 24.94
N CYS A 371 -8.67 -6.33 24.13
CA CYS A 371 -9.31 -6.14 22.84
C CYS A 371 -10.77 -5.68 22.96
N CYS A 372 -11.57 -6.34 23.83
CA CYS A 372 -13.02 -6.09 23.89
C CYS A 372 -13.35 -4.68 24.39
N PRO A 373 -12.79 -4.17 25.49
CA PRO A 373 -13.06 -2.79 25.90
C PRO A 373 -12.67 -1.77 24.83
N LEU A 374 -11.48 -1.91 24.24
CA LEU A 374 -11.02 -0.98 23.19
C LEU A 374 -11.91 -1.04 21.95
N GLY A 375 -12.25 -2.23 21.49
CA GLY A 375 -12.95 -2.38 20.21
C GLY A 375 -14.45 -2.14 20.28
N LEU A 376 -15.10 -2.38 21.42
CA LEU A 376 -16.56 -2.41 21.52
C LEU A 376 -17.18 -1.21 22.23
N TRP A 377 -16.40 -0.43 23.02
CA TRP A 377 -16.96 0.62 23.89
C TRP A 377 -17.81 1.64 23.12
N TRP A 378 -17.40 2.03 21.89
CA TRP A 378 -18.16 2.98 21.08
C TRP A 378 -19.51 2.42 20.64
N SER A 379 -19.52 1.19 20.17
CA SER A 379 -20.75 0.49 19.78
C SER A 379 -21.68 0.26 20.98
N VAL A 380 -21.11 -0.14 22.13
CA VAL A 380 -21.85 -0.31 23.38
C VAL A 380 -22.42 1.03 23.85
N ARG A 381 -21.62 2.08 23.86
CA ARG A 381 -22.09 3.44 24.21
C ARG A 381 -23.24 3.89 23.31
N ASN A 382 -23.10 3.73 22.00
CA ASN A 382 -24.14 4.16 21.06
C ASN A 382 -25.42 3.33 21.18
N TYR A 383 -25.30 2.04 21.47
CA TYR A 383 -26.44 1.19 21.73
C TYR A 383 -27.18 1.58 23.03
N LEU A 384 -26.44 1.78 24.12
CA LEU A 384 -27.03 2.11 25.43
C LEU A 384 -27.65 3.51 25.48
N ARG A 385 -27.06 4.49 24.77
CA ARG A 385 -27.53 5.88 24.81
C ARG A 385 -28.58 6.20 23.75
N PHE A 386 -28.45 5.62 22.56
CA PHE A 386 -29.23 6.02 21.38
C PHE A 386 -29.95 4.85 20.71
N GLY A 387 -29.81 3.61 21.19
CA GLY A 387 -30.41 2.42 20.59
C GLY A 387 -29.76 2.00 19.25
N VAL A 388 -28.62 2.61 18.85
CA VAL A 388 -27.97 2.35 17.57
C VAL A 388 -27.27 0.99 17.58
N LYS A 389 -27.68 0.10 16.69
CA LYS A 389 -27.12 -1.25 16.59
C LYS A 389 -25.67 -1.21 16.09
N PRO A 390 -24.76 -2.12 16.56
CA PRO A 390 -23.37 -2.17 16.10
C PRO A 390 -23.18 -2.37 14.59
N ASN A 391 -24.16 -2.97 13.93
CA ASN A 391 -24.19 -3.21 12.48
C ASN A 391 -25.03 -2.17 11.71
N TYR A 392 -25.23 -0.99 12.30
CA TYR A 392 -25.93 0.10 11.63
C TYR A 392 -25.21 0.49 10.33
N VAL A 393 -25.99 0.61 9.28
CA VAL A 393 -25.60 1.12 7.96
C VAL A 393 -26.67 2.12 7.54
N PRO A 394 -26.31 3.35 7.17
CA PRO A 394 -27.28 4.31 6.66
C PRO A 394 -27.92 3.77 5.37
N SER A 395 -29.22 3.95 5.23
CA SER A 395 -29.95 3.57 4.01
C SER A 395 -29.94 4.72 3.02
N LEU A 396 -29.56 4.43 1.78
CA LEU A 396 -29.79 5.33 0.65
C LEU A 396 -31.21 5.12 0.10
N SER A 397 -31.75 6.15 -0.55
CA SER A 397 -33.05 6.05 -1.22
C SER A 397 -32.92 5.27 -2.53
N ASN A 398 -33.94 4.48 -2.87
CA ASN A 398 -34.00 3.83 -4.19
C ASN A 398 -34.13 4.85 -5.36
N ALA A 399 -34.38 6.11 -5.07
CA ALA A 399 -34.33 7.20 -6.03
C ALA A 399 -32.89 7.74 -6.27
N ASP A 400 -31.90 7.28 -5.48
CA ASP A 400 -30.50 7.67 -5.66
C ASP A 400 -29.96 7.18 -7.01
N VAL A 401 -29.13 7.99 -7.64
CA VAL A 401 -28.51 7.66 -8.95
C VAL A 401 -27.66 6.40 -8.90
N GLN A 402 -27.16 6.03 -7.72
CA GLN A 402 -26.36 4.84 -7.48
C GLN A 402 -27.20 3.56 -7.37
N TYR A 403 -28.54 3.67 -7.23
CA TYR A 403 -29.40 2.49 -7.14
C TYR A 403 -29.35 1.68 -8.44
N ILE A 404 -29.04 0.39 -8.33
CA ILE A 404 -28.85 -0.48 -9.49
C ILE A 404 -30.12 -1.19 -9.96
N GLY A 405 -31.27 -0.83 -9.39
CA GLY A 405 -32.57 -1.43 -9.71
C GLY A 405 -32.85 -2.75 -8.98
N ASP A 406 -34.00 -3.35 -9.28
CA ASP A 406 -34.50 -4.57 -8.64
C ASP A 406 -33.94 -5.85 -9.27
N LEU A 407 -32.63 -5.88 -9.49
CA LEU A 407 -31.95 -7.05 -10.05
C LEU A 407 -31.82 -8.15 -8.97
N THR A 408 -32.14 -9.39 -9.37
CA THR A 408 -32.03 -10.52 -8.45
C THR A 408 -30.56 -10.77 -8.07
N ALA A 409 -30.33 -11.22 -6.83
CA ALA A 409 -28.99 -11.60 -6.37
C ALA A 409 -28.32 -12.62 -7.29
N LYS A 410 -29.08 -13.59 -7.82
CA LYS A 410 -28.58 -14.57 -8.79
C LYS A 410 -28.05 -13.88 -10.05
N HIS A 411 -28.82 -12.99 -10.67
CA HIS A 411 -28.40 -12.28 -11.86
C HIS A 411 -27.12 -11.47 -11.60
N ARG A 412 -27.10 -10.70 -10.52
CA ARG A 412 -25.94 -9.89 -10.12
C ARG A 412 -24.66 -10.70 -9.89
N LEU A 413 -24.78 -11.94 -9.39
CA LEU A 413 -23.61 -12.78 -9.09
C LEU A 413 -23.16 -13.65 -10.25
N THR A 414 -24.03 -13.94 -11.23
CA THR A 414 -23.74 -14.91 -12.31
C THR A 414 -23.65 -14.31 -13.70
N ASP A 415 -24.00 -13.04 -13.86
CA ASP A 415 -23.84 -12.39 -15.17
C ASP A 415 -22.41 -11.88 -15.36
N PHE A 416 -21.64 -12.61 -16.17
CA PHE A 416 -20.28 -12.28 -16.57
C PHE A 416 -20.20 -12.03 -18.08
N SER A 417 -21.16 -11.33 -18.67
CA SER A 417 -21.14 -11.01 -20.09
C SER A 417 -19.88 -10.22 -20.47
N PHE A 418 -19.25 -10.60 -21.59
CA PHE A 418 -18.01 -9.95 -22.03
C PHE A 418 -18.19 -8.46 -22.35
N SER A 419 -19.42 -8.05 -22.64
CA SER A 419 -19.76 -6.64 -22.84
C SER A 419 -19.45 -5.75 -21.64
N GLN A 420 -19.54 -6.28 -20.41
CA GLN A 420 -19.25 -5.55 -19.19
C GLN A 420 -17.75 -5.21 -19.02
N PHE A 421 -16.87 -5.94 -19.72
CA PHE A 421 -15.42 -5.72 -19.71
C PHE A 421 -14.92 -4.82 -20.85
N LYS A 422 -15.79 -4.37 -21.76
CA LYS A 422 -15.41 -3.44 -22.83
C LYS A 422 -14.86 -2.14 -22.28
N ILE A 423 -15.46 -1.66 -21.18
CA ILE A 423 -14.99 -0.49 -20.43
C ILE A 423 -14.38 -1.00 -19.13
N VAL A 424 -13.08 -0.80 -18.96
CA VAL A 424 -12.33 -1.28 -17.78
C VAL A 424 -12.48 -0.39 -16.57
N PHE A 425 -13.01 0.82 -16.75
CA PHE A 425 -13.31 1.75 -15.68
C PHE A 425 -14.70 1.49 -15.10
N GLU A 426 -14.88 1.79 -13.81
CA GLU A 426 -16.19 1.66 -13.15
C GLU A 426 -17.20 2.68 -13.72
N GLN A 427 -18.43 2.22 -13.96
CA GLN A 427 -19.50 3.04 -14.52
C GLN A 427 -20.55 3.34 -13.44
N TRP A 428 -20.64 4.60 -13.03
CA TRP A 428 -21.51 5.04 -11.93
C TRP A 428 -22.94 5.40 -12.35
N GLY A 429 -23.19 5.44 -13.58
CA GLY A 429 -24.49 5.80 -14.14
C GLY A 429 -24.27 6.62 -15.38
N GLY A 430 -24.93 6.25 -16.38
CA GLY A 430 -24.98 6.86 -17.67
C GLY A 430 -26.17 6.26 -18.39
N GLU A 431 -26.46 6.76 -19.54
CA GLU A 431 -27.61 6.31 -20.33
C GLU A 431 -27.53 4.86 -20.75
N SER A 432 -26.32 4.26 -20.80
CA SER A 432 -26.12 2.95 -21.40
C SER A 432 -25.75 1.82 -20.44
N TYR A 433 -25.14 2.07 -19.28
CA TYR A 433 -24.69 1.02 -18.37
C TYR A 433 -24.39 1.53 -16.95
N LYS A 434 -24.82 0.76 -15.95
CA LYS A 434 -24.41 0.90 -14.53
C LYS A 434 -23.76 -0.40 -14.08
N GLU A 435 -22.70 -0.31 -13.28
CA GLU A 435 -22.15 -1.48 -12.63
C GLU A 435 -23.19 -2.09 -11.67
N TYR A 436 -23.43 -3.39 -11.80
CA TYR A 436 -24.37 -4.14 -10.97
C TYR A 436 -23.81 -5.46 -10.47
N ASN A 437 -22.79 -6.00 -11.16
CA ASN A 437 -22.14 -7.23 -10.76
C ASN A 437 -21.01 -6.92 -9.75
N PRO A 438 -21.12 -7.36 -8.47
CA PRO A 438 -20.12 -7.05 -7.44
C PRO A 438 -18.71 -7.52 -7.79
N THR A 439 -18.57 -8.65 -8.49
CA THR A 439 -17.25 -9.19 -8.88
C THR A 439 -16.58 -8.32 -9.92
N ILE A 440 -17.32 -7.88 -10.93
CA ILE A 440 -16.80 -7.03 -12.01
C ILE A 440 -16.48 -5.63 -11.48
N ALA A 441 -17.41 -5.05 -10.71
CA ALA A 441 -17.20 -3.76 -10.07
C ALA A 441 -15.94 -3.78 -9.17
N MET A 442 -15.81 -4.79 -8.32
CA MET A 442 -14.65 -5.00 -7.46
C MET A 442 -13.34 -5.04 -8.26
N LEU A 443 -13.30 -5.77 -9.39
CA LEU A 443 -12.11 -5.90 -10.22
C LEU A 443 -11.72 -4.56 -10.87
N LYS A 444 -12.68 -3.83 -11.44
CA LYS A 444 -12.46 -2.49 -12.02
C LYS A 444 -12.01 -1.50 -10.95
N ASN A 445 -12.74 -1.46 -9.84
CA ASN A 445 -12.47 -0.56 -8.73
C ASN A 445 -11.11 -0.84 -8.06
N SER A 446 -10.64 -2.10 -8.05
CA SER A 446 -9.33 -2.47 -7.50
C SER A 446 -8.16 -1.77 -8.19
N ILE A 447 -8.34 -1.36 -9.44
CA ILE A 447 -7.32 -0.73 -10.29
C ILE A 447 -7.57 0.77 -10.44
N PHE A 448 -8.82 1.21 -10.63
CA PHE A 448 -9.11 2.61 -10.99
C PHE A 448 -9.89 3.36 -9.90
N GLY A 449 -10.41 2.68 -8.86
CA GLY A 449 -11.30 3.33 -7.91
C GLY A 449 -12.58 3.83 -8.58
N GLU A 450 -13.31 4.70 -7.89
CA GLU A 450 -14.60 5.22 -8.36
C GLU A 450 -14.49 6.45 -9.27
N GLY A 451 -13.37 7.17 -9.21
CA GLY A 451 -13.26 8.49 -9.85
C GLY A 451 -12.33 8.55 -11.07
N ILE A 452 -11.77 7.42 -11.53
CA ILE A 452 -10.86 7.41 -12.66
C ILE A 452 -11.56 6.84 -13.88
N ASN A 453 -11.48 7.57 -14.98
CA ASN A 453 -12.08 7.20 -16.26
C ASN A 453 -11.12 7.48 -17.43
N GLU A 454 -11.61 7.38 -18.66
CA GLU A 454 -10.83 7.53 -19.89
C GLU A 454 -10.19 8.91 -20.03
N THR A 455 -10.80 9.96 -19.46
CA THR A 455 -10.31 11.35 -19.60
C THR A 455 -8.96 11.60 -18.93
N PHE A 456 -8.57 10.73 -18.01
CA PHE A 456 -7.26 10.80 -17.34
C PHE A 456 -6.09 10.40 -18.26
N PHE A 457 -6.37 9.82 -19.41
CA PHE A 457 -5.34 9.24 -20.27
C PHE A 457 -5.36 9.88 -21.65
N PRO A 458 -4.19 10.21 -22.22
CA PRO A 458 -4.10 10.58 -23.62
C PRO A 458 -4.60 9.42 -24.51
N LYS A 459 -5.25 9.73 -25.63
CA LYS A 459 -5.81 8.72 -26.55
C LYS A 459 -4.78 7.68 -27.01
N ASN A 460 -3.52 8.08 -27.21
CA ASN A 460 -2.43 7.20 -27.60
C ASN A 460 -1.86 6.36 -26.44
N ALA A 461 -2.23 6.64 -25.20
CA ALA A 461 -1.79 5.90 -24.00
C ALA A 461 -2.88 4.97 -23.44
N MET A 462 -4.06 4.90 -24.06
CA MET A 462 -5.19 4.09 -23.57
C MET A 462 -4.87 2.59 -23.46
N LEU A 463 -3.92 2.09 -24.22
CA LEU A 463 -3.49 0.69 -24.09
C LEU A 463 -2.94 0.38 -22.70
N VAL A 464 -2.34 1.35 -22.01
CA VAL A 464 -1.70 1.16 -20.69
C VAL A 464 -2.71 0.76 -19.61
N PRO A 465 -3.79 1.54 -19.32
CA PRO A 465 -4.78 1.14 -18.33
C PRO A 465 -5.53 -0.14 -18.71
N TYR A 466 -5.82 -0.38 -19.98
CA TYR A 466 -6.45 -1.62 -20.43
C TYR A 466 -5.55 -2.84 -20.19
N ALA A 467 -4.27 -2.76 -20.57
CA ALA A 467 -3.30 -3.84 -20.33
C ALA A 467 -3.12 -4.09 -18.82
N LEU A 468 -3.05 -3.04 -18.01
CA LEU A 468 -2.97 -3.14 -16.56
C LEU A 468 -4.17 -3.92 -15.99
N PHE A 469 -5.38 -3.58 -16.39
CA PHE A 469 -6.60 -4.24 -15.94
C PHE A 469 -6.57 -5.75 -16.24
N TRP A 470 -6.28 -6.13 -17.49
CA TRP A 470 -6.27 -7.53 -17.88
C TRP A 470 -5.16 -8.35 -17.21
N ILE A 471 -3.98 -7.77 -17.03
CA ILE A 471 -2.89 -8.40 -16.26
C ILE A 471 -3.28 -8.56 -14.79
N ALA A 472 -3.91 -7.55 -14.20
CA ALA A 472 -4.40 -7.60 -12.83
C ALA A 472 -5.46 -8.69 -12.64
N LEU A 473 -6.39 -8.83 -13.59
CA LEU A 473 -7.40 -9.89 -13.59
C LEU A 473 -6.74 -11.30 -13.61
N VAL A 474 -5.78 -11.50 -14.51
CA VAL A 474 -5.04 -12.78 -14.58
C VAL A 474 -4.31 -13.05 -13.27
N LEU A 475 -3.64 -12.06 -12.70
CA LEU A 475 -2.93 -12.18 -11.43
C LEU A 475 -3.88 -12.44 -10.26
N ALA A 476 -5.08 -11.87 -10.25
CA ALA A 476 -6.10 -12.13 -9.23
C ALA A 476 -6.57 -13.59 -9.25
N VAL A 477 -6.82 -14.14 -10.45
CA VAL A 477 -7.15 -15.56 -10.64
C VAL A 477 -6.01 -16.46 -10.17
N ILE A 478 -4.78 -16.15 -10.57
CA ILE A 478 -3.58 -16.90 -10.13
C ILE A 478 -3.43 -16.84 -8.61
N ALA A 479 -3.65 -15.68 -7.98
CA ALA A 479 -3.56 -15.50 -6.53
C ALA A 479 -4.59 -16.38 -5.80
N PHE A 480 -5.82 -16.45 -6.31
CA PHE A 480 -6.87 -17.31 -5.75
C PHE A 480 -6.51 -18.79 -5.87
N ILE A 481 -6.06 -19.24 -7.05
CA ILE A 481 -5.64 -20.63 -7.27
C ILE A 481 -4.41 -20.97 -6.39
N ALA A 482 -3.43 -20.06 -6.32
CA ALA A 482 -2.26 -20.21 -5.46
C ALA A 482 -2.65 -20.37 -3.98
N MET A 483 -3.63 -19.60 -3.49
CA MET A 483 -4.15 -19.72 -2.14
C MET A 483 -4.73 -21.11 -1.87
N LEU A 484 -5.52 -21.65 -2.80
CA LEU A 484 -6.09 -23.00 -2.66
C LEU A 484 -4.99 -24.08 -2.68
N ILE A 485 -4.03 -23.98 -3.59
CA ILE A 485 -2.91 -24.93 -3.64
C ILE A 485 -2.08 -24.86 -2.36
N VAL A 486 -1.68 -23.66 -1.93
CA VAL A 486 -0.87 -23.44 -0.72
C VAL A 486 -1.59 -23.97 0.53
N LEU A 487 -2.91 -23.85 0.62
CA LEU A 487 -3.69 -24.37 1.75
C LEU A 487 -3.49 -25.87 1.96
N PHE A 488 -3.56 -26.65 0.88
CA PHE A 488 -3.55 -28.12 0.96
C PHE A 488 -2.16 -28.75 0.80
N VAL A 489 -1.22 -28.07 0.14
CA VAL A 489 0.14 -28.58 -0.05
C VAL A 489 1.00 -28.28 1.18
N LYS A 490 1.77 -29.26 1.63
CA LYS A 490 2.74 -29.07 2.73
C LYS A 490 3.81 -28.08 2.31
N THR A 491 4.03 -27.05 3.11
CA THR A 491 5.09 -26.05 2.93
C THR A 491 5.97 -26.01 4.18
N ASP A 492 7.27 -25.81 4.02
CA ASP A 492 8.20 -25.75 5.17
C ASP A 492 8.11 -24.40 5.90
N ASN A 493 7.71 -23.36 5.20
CA ASN A 493 7.73 -21.98 5.68
C ASN A 493 6.46 -21.57 6.42
N ALA A 494 5.32 -22.19 6.09
CA ALA A 494 4.02 -21.89 6.68
C ALA A 494 3.34 -23.17 7.19
N ARG A 495 2.91 -23.16 8.45
CA ARG A 495 2.15 -24.24 9.06
C ARG A 495 0.72 -24.24 8.52
N PHE A 496 0.06 -25.40 8.52
CA PHE A 496 -1.33 -25.51 8.06
C PHE A 496 -2.26 -24.49 8.75
N ALA A 497 -2.13 -24.31 10.07
CA ALA A 497 -2.92 -23.36 10.83
C ALA A 497 -2.77 -21.91 10.36
N GLU A 498 -1.56 -21.49 9.98
CA GLU A 498 -1.27 -20.14 9.48
C GLU A 498 -1.92 -19.92 8.10
N LYS A 499 -1.84 -20.93 7.23
CA LYS A 499 -2.47 -20.92 5.91
C LYS A 499 -3.99 -20.92 6.01
N LEU A 500 -4.53 -21.76 6.90
CA LEU A 500 -5.97 -21.80 7.17
C LEU A 500 -6.48 -20.46 7.72
N MET A 501 -5.76 -19.85 8.67
CA MET A 501 -6.09 -18.52 9.18
C MET A 501 -6.17 -17.49 8.06
N LEU A 502 -5.16 -17.41 7.18
CA LEU A 502 -5.17 -16.47 6.04
C LEU A 502 -6.36 -16.74 5.10
N THR A 503 -6.63 -18.01 4.80
CA THR A 503 -7.75 -18.39 3.93
C THR A 503 -9.10 -18.05 4.57
N VAL A 504 -9.26 -18.24 5.88
CA VAL A 504 -10.50 -17.87 6.59
C VAL A 504 -10.68 -16.36 6.65
N VAL A 505 -9.62 -15.57 6.88
CA VAL A 505 -9.70 -14.09 6.76
C VAL A 505 -10.17 -13.70 5.36
N TYR A 506 -9.59 -14.29 4.32
CA TYR A 506 -10.00 -14.04 2.94
C TYR A 506 -11.48 -14.35 2.72
N ALA A 507 -11.91 -15.55 3.14
CA ALA A 507 -13.28 -16.00 2.95
C ALA A 507 -14.30 -15.17 3.74
N THR A 508 -14.02 -14.79 5.00
CA THR A 508 -14.92 -13.98 5.81
C THR A 508 -15.07 -12.56 5.28
N ILE A 509 -13.99 -11.92 4.87
CA ILE A 509 -14.05 -10.56 4.31
C ILE A 509 -14.75 -10.57 2.96
N LEU A 510 -14.41 -11.50 2.07
CA LEU A 510 -15.05 -11.62 0.75
C LEU A 510 -16.52 -11.99 0.87
N GLY A 511 -16.87 -12.95 1.76
CA GLY A 511 -18.24 -13.35 2.02
C GLY A 511 -19.08 -12.19 2.57
N ASN A 512 -18.51 -11.40 3.51
CA ASN A 512 -19.17 -10.20 4.00
C ASN A 512 -19.37 -9.15 2.92
N TYR A 513 -18.41 -8.97 2.02
CA TYR A 513 -18.51 -8.06 0.88
C TYR A 513 -19.69 -8.43 -0.02
N TYR A 514 -19.80 -9.69 -0.44
CA TYR A 514 -20.94 -10.13 -1.27
C TYR A 514 -22.27 -9.98 -0.54
N ASN A 515 -22.33 -10.35 0.74
CA ASN A 515 -23.54 -10.14 1.56
C ASN A 515 -23.92 -8.66 1.62
N PHE A 516 -22.95 -7.77 1.79
CA PHE A 516 -23.16 -6.32 1.84
C PHE A 516 -23.68 -5.79 0.50
N CYS A 517 -23.03 -6.14 -0.62
CA CYS A 517 -23.46 -5.74 -1.95
C CYS A 517 -24.87 -6.23 -2.31
N ILE A 518 -25.23 -7.45 -1.91
CA ILE A 518 -26.57 -8.00 -2.18
C ILE A 518 -27.63 -7.29 -1.35
N ARG A 519 -27.33 -7.06 -0.06
CA ARG A 519 -28.26 -6.43 0.88
C ARG A 519 -28.51 -4.96 0.57
N TYR A 520 -27.50 -4.28 0.09
CA TYR A 520 -27.55 -2.85 -0.26
C TYR A 520 -27.22 -2.68 -1.76
N PRO A 521 -28.24 -2.64 -2.64
CA PRO A 521 -28.04 -2.68 -4.08
C PRO A 521 -27.66 -1.29 -4.66
N PHE A 522 -26.51 -0.78 -4.26
CA PHE A 522 -25.97 0.51 -4.71
C PHE A 522 -24.55 0.35 -5.22
N ILE A 523 -24.14 1.17 -6.19
CA ILE A 523 -22.78 1.12 -6.77
C ILE A 523 -21.71 1.31 -5.70
N CYS A 524 -21.86 2.30 -4.81
CA CYS A 524 -20.88 2.57 -3.74
C CYS A 524 -20.65 1.40 -2.78
N THR A 525 -21.58 0.43 -2.68
CA THR A 525 -21.40 -0.77 -1.84
C THR A 525 -20.46 -1.78 -2.45
N MET A 526 -20.19 -1.70 -3.75
CA MET A 526 -19.30 -2.60 -4.50
C MET A 526 -17.85 -2.12 -4.54
N ASN A 527 -17.51 -1.10 -3.76
CA ASN A 527 -16.18 -0.51 -3.71
C ASN A 527 -15.12 -1.49 -3.15
N PHE A 528 -13.95 -1.51 -3.79
CA PHE A 528 -12.82 -2.38 -3.42
C PHE A 528 -12.25 -2.11 -2.03
N ARG A 529 -12.45 -0.91 -1.46
CA ARG A 529 -12.00 -0.56 -0.10
C ARG A 529 -12.41 -1.55 0.98
N TYR A 530 -13.54 -2.23 0.79
CA TYR A 530 -14.07 -3.20 1.74
C TYR A 530 -13.32 -4.54 1.75
N ILE A 531 -12.56 -4.85 0.70
CA ILE A 531 -11.91 -6.16 0.53
C ILE A 531 -10.39 -6.09 0.30
N ILE A 532 -9.76 -4.94 0.47
CA ILE A 532 -8.31 -4.79 0.28
C ILE A 532 -7.48 -5.85 1.03
N PRO A 533 -7.82 -6.28 2.26
CA PRO A 533 -7.10 -7.35 2.93
C PRO A 533 -7.07 -8.66 2.12
N CYS A 534 -8.11 -8.95 1.32
CA CYS A 534 -8.13 -10.15 0.45
C CYS A 534 -7.02 -10.09 -0.61
N MET A 535 -6.80 -8.92 -1.21
CA MET A 535 -5.71 -8.70 -2.16
C MET A 535 -4.35 -8.95 -1.49
N LEU A 536 -4.12 -8.38 -0.30
CA LEU A 536 -2.86 -8.56 0.43
C LEU A 536 -2.60 -10.03 0.79
N ILE A 537 -3.65 -10.76 1.19
CA ILE A 537 -3.58 -12.21 1.41
C ILE A 537 -3.26 -12.95 0.11
N GLY A 538 -3.85 -12.55 -1.01
CA GLY A 538 -3.55 -13.07 -2.33
C GLY A 538 -2.06 -12.91 -2.68
N LEU A 539 -1.48 -11.73 -2.44
CA LEU A 539 -0.05 -11.47 -2.65
C LEU A 539 0.83 -12.35 -1.76
N ILE A 540 0.48 -12.53 -0.48
CA ILE A 540 1.20 -13.43 0.43
C ILE A 540 1.18 -14.86 -0.12
N ASN A 541 0.04 -15.34 -0.61
CA ASN A 541 -0.09 -16.67 -1.19
C ASN A 541 0.67 -16.82 -2.51
N ILE A 542 0.73 -15.79 -3.36
CA ILE A 542 1.64 -15.77 -4.53
C ILE A 542 3.09 -15.98 -4.07
N GLY A 543 3.52 -15.33 -3.00
CA GLY A 543 4.86 -15.51 -2.44
C GLY A 543 5.11 -16.95 -1.98
N LEU A 544 4.21 -17.52 -1.19
CA LEU A 544 4.29 -18.91 -0.71
C LEU A 544 4.26 -19.91 -1.87
N PHE A 545 3.41 -19.69 -2.87
CA PHE A 545 3.32 -20.52 -4.07
C PHE A 545 4.59 -20.43 -4.92
N THR A 546 5.14 -19.24 -5.09
CA THR A 546 6.41 -19.04 -5.80
C THR A 546 7.56 -19.75 -5.08
N ASP A 547 7.60 -19.72 -3.74
CA ASP A 547 8.60 -20.44 -2.96
C ASP A 547 8.46 -21.96 -3.15
N LEU A 548 7.21 -22.47 -3.12
CA LEU A 548 6.93 -23.89 -3.38
C LEU A 548 7.42 -24.31 -4.77
N CYS A 549 7.16 -23.51 -5.81
CA CYS A 549 7.62 -23.79 -7.18
C CYS A 549 9.15 -23.67 -7.31
N ASN A 550 9.79 -22.73 -6.63
CA ASN A 550 11.25 -22.55 -6.66
C ASN A 550 12.02 -23.73 -6.07
N ARG A 551 11.42 -24.49 -5.16
CA ARG A 551 12.02 -25.70 -4.56
C ARG A 551 11.92 -26.92 -5.46
N SER A 552 11.10 -26.83 -6.50
CA SER A 552 10.91 -27.91 -7.46
C SER A 552 11.81 -27.70 -8.69
N GLU A 553 12.57 -28.73 -9.04
CA GLU A 553 13.40 -28.71 -10.26
C GLU A 553 12.60 -28.98 -11.54
N LYS A 554 11.31 -29.30 -11.43
CA LYS A 554 10.44 -29.63 -12.55
C LYS A 554 10.29 -28.44 -13.51
N ALA A 555 10.40 -28.69 -14.81
CA ALA A 555 10.26 -27.66 -15.85
C ALA A 555 8.95 -26.83 -15.76
N PRO A 556 7.76 -27.42 -15.47
CA PRO A 556 6.53 -26.64 -15.29
C PRO A 556 6.63 -25.62 -14.15
N CYS A 557 7.25 -25.98 -13.01
CA CYS A 557 7.41 -25.07 -11.89
C CYS A 557 8.32 -23.88 -12.23
N LYS A 558 9.41 -24.13 -12.95
CA LYS A 558 10.31 -23.07 -13.45
C LYS A 558 9.58 -22.14 -14.43
N ALA A 559 8.77 -22.70 -15.33
CA ALA A 559 7.94 -21.92 -16.25
C ALA A 559 6.92 -21.03 -15.51
N ILE A 560 6.23 -21.56 -14.50
CA ILE A 560 5.27 -20.81 -13.68
C ILE A 560 5.97 -19.62 -12.98
N VAL A 561 7.11 -19.84 -12.35
CA VAL A 561 7.86 -18.76 -11.69
C VAL A 561 8.33 -17.70 -12.68
N SER A 562 8.73 -18.12 -13.89
CA SER A 562 9.12 -17.18 -14.94
C SER A 562 7.92 -16.35 -15.42
N THR A 563 6.79 -16.97 -15.69
CA THR A 563 5.53 -16.32 -16.11
C THR A 563 5.06 -15.34 -15.03
N LEU A 564 5.04 -15.74 -13.75
CA LEU A 564 4.71 -14.87 -12.63
C LEU A 564 5.66 -13.67 -12.55
N SER A 565 6.96 -13.87 -12.77
CA SER A 565 7.93 -12.78 -12.79
C SER A 565 7.63 -11.77 -13.90
N TYR A 566 7.32 -12.22 -15.11
CA TYR A 566 6.99 -11.33 -16.23
C TYR A 566 5.67 -10.59 -16.01
N LEU A 567 4.60 -11.30 -15.62
CA LEU A 567 3.30 -10.69 -15.34
C LEU A 567 3.37 -9.66 -14.22
N SER A 568 4.08 -9.99 -13.13
CA SER A 568 4.26 -9.08 -12.00
C SER A 568 5.11 -7.86 -12.37
N SER A 569 6.17 -8.04 -13.17
CA SER A 569 6.97 -6.92 -13.66
C SER A 569 6.15 -6.00 -14.56
N ALA A 570 5.35 -6.58 -15.46
CA ALA A 570 4.44 -5.81 -16.31
C ALA A 570 3.39 -5.07 -15.47
N PHE A 571 2.79 -5.73 -14.48
CA PHE A 571 1.85 -5.10 -13.54
C PHE A 571 2.49 -3.91 -12.83
N ILE A 572 3.71 -4.07 -12.29
CA ILE A 572 4.44 -3.01 -11.57
C ILE A 572 4.69 -1.80 -12.47
N VAL A 573 5.19 -2.05 -13.68
CA VAL A 573 5.50 -0.98 -14.65
C VAL A 573 4.23 -0.27 -15.12
N LEU A 574 3.20 -1.04 -15.51
CA LEU A 574 1.94 -0.47 -15.98
C LEU A 574 1.19 0.28 -14.86
N SER A 575 1.22 -0.22 -13.63
CA SER A 575 0.68 0.49 -12.46
C SER A 575 1.39 1.83 -12.26
N TYR A 576 2.72 1.84 -12.34
CA TYR A 576 3.50 3.06 -12.18
C TYR A 576 3.14 4.09 -13.26
N ILE A 577 3.09 3.66 -14.54
CA ILE A 577 2.75 4.54 -15.67
C ILE A 577 1.29 5.04 -15.57
N THR A 578 0.34 4.16 -15.24
CA THR A 578 -1.08 4.52 -15.08
C THR A 578 -1.23 5.60 -14.02
N TYR A 579 -0.64 5.39 -12.85
CA TYR A 579 -0.79 6.32 -11.72
C TYR A 579 0.09 7.57 -11.83
N PHE A 580 1.08 7.54 -12.69
CA PHE A 580 1.76 8.74 -13.17
C PHE A 580 0.79 9.68 -13.91
N PHE A 581 -0.03 9.16 -14.81
CA PHE A 581 -1.07 9.96 -15.47
C PHE A 581 -2.15 10.43 -14.47
N VAL A 582 -2.65 9.54 -13.63
CA VAL A 582 -3.67 9.87 -12.63
C VAL A 582 -3.21 10.97 -11.67
N ALA A 583 -1.95 10.90 -11.19
CA ALA A 583 -1.38 11.94 -10.34
C ALA A 583 -1.16 13.27 -11.07
N SER A 584 -1.07 13.26 -12.40
CA SER A 584 -0.83 14.45 -13.22
C SER A 584 -2.11 15.20 -13.62
N THR A 585 -3.27 14.57 -13.48
CA THR A 585 -4.58 15.16 -13.78
C THR A 585 -5.26 15.58 -12.48
N ASN A 586 -5.42 16.88 -12.29
CA ASN A 586 -6.36 17.38 -11.28
C ASN A 586 -7.77 16.97 -11.72
N GLY A 587 -8.47 16.23 -10.85
CA GLY A 587 -9.84 15.81 -11.10
C GLY A 587 -10.79 16.98 -11.16
#